data_a2ce28e86be62951ef09f61591def3c6
#
_entry.id   a2ce28e86be62951ef09f61591def3c6
#
_cell.length_a   1.000
_cell.length_b   1.000
_cell.length_c   1.000
_cell.angle_alpha   90.00
_cell.angle_beta   90.00
_cell.angle_gamma   90.00
#
_symmetry.space_group_name_H-M   'P 1'
#
loop_
_entity.id
_entity.type
_entity.pdbx_description
1 polymer ?
#
loop_
_entity_poly.entity_id
_entity_poly.type
_entity_poly.pdbx_seq_one_letter_code
_entity_poly.pdbx_strand_id
1 'polypeptide(L)'
;MNNLIKKNTQAFLKFVYSENNSLSVIFSDNNLLMGIAGEFNKNLKELEKITGASLYSRGNSIMIKSTIEKNEIVKNAIQFLVNQFLNNGSIENK
;
A
#
# COMPACT_ATOMS: atom_id res chain seq x y z
N MET A 1 -3.85 1.49 25.93
CA MET A 1 -3.60 1.73 25.43
C MET A 1 -3.17 1.75 24.60
N ASN A 2 -3.28 1.61 24.32
CA ASN A 2 -2.91 1.58 23.52
C ASN A 2 -2.69 1.79 22.62
N ASN A 3 -3.13 1.84 22.19
CA ASN A 3 -3.04 2.20 21.18
C ASN A 3 -2.24 3.02 20.80
N LEU A 4 -2.17 3.54 21.18
CA LEU A 4 -1.31 4.35 21.08
C LEU A 4 -0.15 3.82 20.63
N ILE A 5 0.09 2.84 20.92
CA ILE A 5 1.14 2.18 20.51
C ILE A 5 1.08 1.85 19.09
N LYS A 6 -0.09 1.51 18.65
CA LYS A 6 -0.29 1.19 17.33
C LYS A 6 -0.26 2.39 16.48
N LYS A 7 0.56 2.43 15.50
CA LYS A 7 0.55 3.53 14.57
C LYS A 7 -0.74 3.52 13.82
N ASN A 8 -1.27 4.69 13.63
CA ASN A 8 -2.51 4.83 12.89
C ASN A 8 -2.16 4.96 11.43
N THR A 9 -2.39 3.92 10.66
CA THR A 9 -2.02 3.94 9.24
C THR A 9 -2.77 5.01 8.49
N GLN A 10 -3.93 5.43 8.97
CA GLN A 10 -4.68 6.47 8.31
C GLN A 10 -4.00 7.83 8.37
N ALA A 11 -3.05 7.99 9.28
CA ALA A 11 -2.29 9.21 9.33
C ALA A 11 -1.29 9.29 8.19
N PHE A 12 -0.98 8.16 7.55
CA PHE A 12 0.02 8.09 6.50
C PHE A 12 -0.55 7.79 5.14
N LEU A 13 -1.78 7.34 5.08
CA LEU A 13 -2.38 6.90 3.83
C LEU A 13 -3.72 7.57 3.59
N LYS A 14 -4.02 7.79 2.33
CA LYS A 14 -5.33 8.27 1.95
C LYS A 14 -5.78 7.40 0.77
N PHE A 15 -7.02 6.95 0.79
CA PHE A 15 -7.54 6.08 -0.27
C PHE A 15 -8.59 6.84 -1.05
N VAL A 16 -8.42 6.89 -2.37
CA VAL A 16 -9.35 7.61 -3.22
C VAL A 16 -9.72 6.75 -4.42
N TYR A 17 -11.00 6.51 -4.60
CA TYR A 17 -11.48 5.80 -5.78
C TYR A 17 -11.79 6.81 -6.87
N SER A 18 -11.44 6.48 -8.09
CA SER A 18 -11.81 7.29 -9.23
C SER A 18 -13.06 6.70 -9.87
N GLU A 19 -13.56 7.37 -10.88
CA GLU A 19 -14.79 6.95 -11.52
C GLU A 19 -14.72 5.61 -12.19
N ASN A 20 -13.55 5.21 -12.64
CA ASN A 20 -13.44 3.94 -13.35
C ASN A 20 -12.89 2.84 -12.43
N ASN A 21 -13.18 2.98 -11.15
CA ASN A 21 -12.82 1.98 -10.15
C ASN A 21 -11.32 1.81 -9.92
N SER A 22 -10.53 2.79 -10.33
CA SER A 22 -9.12 2.77 -9.97
C SER A 22 -9.01 3.29 -8.55
N LEU A 23 -8.18 2.67 -7.77
CA LEU A 23 -7.96 3.08 -6.39
C LEU A 23 -6.58 3.69 -6.27
N SER A 24 -6.50 4.89 -5.71
CA SER A 24 -5.23 5.53 -5.45
C SER A 24 -4.94 5.44 -3.97
N VAL A 25 -3.78 4.94 -3.63
CA VAL A 25 -3.33 4.91 -2.25
C VAL A 25 -2.26 5.97 -2.16
N ILE A 26 -2.57 7.08 -1.52
CA ILE A 26 -1.69 8.23 -1.47
C ILE A 26 -0.94 8.22 -0.16
N PHE A 27 0.38 8.34 -0.25
CA PHE A 27 1.23 8.29 0.93
C PHE A 27 1.66 9.70 1.32
N SER A 28 1.62 9.98 2.60
CA SER A 28 2.09 11.26 3.09
C SER A 28 3.61 11.34 3.12
N ASP A 29 4.27 10.18 3.09
CA ASP A 29 5.71 10.11 3.20
C ASP A 29 6.24 9.26 2.06
N ASN A 30 7.04 9.87 1.20
CA ASN A 30 7.55 9.16 0.04
C ASN A 30 8.50 8.03 0.40
N ASN A 31 9.19 8.14 1.52
CA ASN A 31 10.05 7.07 1.98
C ASN A 31 9.24 5.84 2.36
N LEU A 32 8.07 6.07 2.93
CA LEU A 32 7.17 4.99 3.25
C LEU A 32 6.72 4.29 1.97
N LEU A 33 6.35 5.08 0.97
CA LEU A 33 5.95 4.52 -0.31
C LEU A 33 7.06 3.66 -0.90
N MET A 34 8.28 4.17 -0.88
CA MET A 34 9.40 3.44 -1.44
C MET A 34 9.67 2.17 -0.67
N GLY A 35 9.51 2.22 0.64
CA GLY A 35 9.69 1.02 1.45
C GLY A 35 8.63 -0.04 1.13
N ILE A 36 7.40 0.39 0.93
CA ILE A 36 6.32 -0.54 0.62
C ILE A 36 6.48 -1.12 -0.79
N ALA A 37 6.82 -0.25 -1.75
CA ALA A 37 6.96 -0.71 -3.14
C ALA A 37 8.16 -1.63 -3.31
N GLY A 38 9.20 -1.38 -2.55
CA GLY A 38 10.41 -2.19 -2.64
C GLY A 38 11.30 -1.74 -3.78
N GLU A 39 12.47 -2.30 -3.77
CA GLU A 39 13.46 -2.00 -4.79
C GLU A 39 12.92 -2.37 -6.15
N PHE A 40 12.99 -1.45 -7.09
CA PHE A 40 12.46 -1.66 -8.45
C PHE A 40 10.99 -2.09 -8.43
N ASN A 41 10.24 -1.62 -7.45
CA ASN A 41 8.81 -1.93 -7.30
C ASN A 41 8.55 -3.43 -7.19
N LYS A 42 9.51 -4.15 -6.66
CA LYS A 42 9.38 -5.60 -6.66
C LYS A 42 8.22 -6.09 -5.80
N ASN A 43 7.90 -5.37 -4.71
CA ASN A 43 6.77 -5.79 -3.88
C ASN A 43 5.45 -5.54 -4.60
N LEU A 44 5.37 -4.46 -5.38
CA LEU A 44 4.16 -4.19 -6.16
C LEU A 44 3.98 -5.25 -7.23
N LYS A 45 5.07 -5.67 -7.86
CA LYS A 45 4.99 -6.71 -8.87
C LYS A 45 4.55 -8.04 -8.28
N GLU A 46 4.98 -8.29 -7.06
CA GLU A 46 4.58 -9.51 -6.38
C GLU A 46 3.08 -9.47 -6.07
N LEU A 47 2.58 -8.33 -5.62
CA LEU A 47 1.16 -8.19 -5.37
C LEU A 47 0.35 -8.34 -6.65
N GLU A 48 0.87 -7.84 -7.76
CA GLU A 48 0.21 -8.03 -9.05
C GLU A 48 0.06 -9.50 -9.38
N LYS A 49 1.13 -10.24 -9.17
CA LYS A 49 1.11 -11.66 -9.44
C LYS A 49 0.13 -12.40 -8.58
N ILE A 50 0.09 -12.08 -7.32
CA ILE A 50 -0.76 -12.79 -6.37
C ILE A 50 -2.22 -12.45 -6.56
N THR A 51 -2.52 -11.19 -6.82
CA THR A 51 -3.91 -10.74 -6.84
C THR A 51 -4.52 -10.64 -8.23
N GLY A 52 -3.68 -10.49 -9.23
CA GLY A 52 -4.18 -10.26 -10.58
C GLY A 52 -4.53 -8.82 -10.85
N ALA A 53 -4.35 -7.94 -9.89
CA ALA A 53 -4.62 -6.52 -10.09
C ALA A 53 -3.40 -5.86 -10.71
N SER A 54 -3.63 -4.72 -11.38
CA SER A 54 -2.51 -3.93 -11.91
C SER A 54 -2.13 -2.90 -10.86
N LEU A 55 -0.86 -2.85 -10.54
CA LEU A 55 -0.36 -1.88 -9.57
C LEU A 55 0.83 -1.14 -10.14
N TYR A 56 0.89 0.16 -9.92
CA TYR A 56 2.07 0.91 -10.30
C TYR A 56 2.15 2.15 -9.41
N SER A 57 3.35 2.67 -9.26
CA SER A 57 3.54 3.86 -8.45
C SER A 57 3.53 5.08 -9.35
N ARG A 58 3.01 6.18 -8.82
CA ARG A 58 2.94 7.42 -9.55
C ARG A 58 3.01 8.55 -8.57
N GLY A 59 4.12 9.27 -8.58
CA GLY A 59 4.33 10.31 -7.59
C GLY A 59 4.35 9.71 -6.20
N ASN A 60 3.50 10.21 -5.34
CA ASN A 60 3.43 9.71 -3.98
C ASN A 60 2.27 8.72 -3.80
N SER A 61 1.82 8.12 -4.89
CA SER A 61 0.68 7.21 -4.84
C SER A 61 1.00 5.87 -5.43
N ILE A 62 0.26 4.86 -4.99
CA ILE A 62 0.23 3.57 -5.66
C ILE A 62 -1.15 3.49 -6.28
N MET A 63 -1.18 3.23 -7.59
CA MET A 63 -2.44 3.12 -8.31
C MET A 63 -2.76 1.66 -8.47
N ILE A 64 -4.03 1.30 -8.21
CA ILE A 64 -4.49 -0.06 -8.29
C ILE A 64 -5.68 -0.10 -9.24
N LYS A 65 -5.61 -0.95 -10.25
CA LYS A 65 -6.70 -1.08 -11.21
C LYS A 65 -7.13 -2.52 -11.31
N SER A 66 -8.36 -2.77 -10.91
CA SER A 66 -8.93 -4.10 -11.02
C SER A 66 -10.41 -3.99 -10.68
N THR A 67 -11.02 -5.11 -10.30
CA THR A 67 -12.39 -5.06 -9.81
C THR A 67 -12.36 -4.42 -8.42
N ILE A 68 -13.52 -3.97 -7.99
CA ILE A 68 -13.61 -3.36 -6.66
C ILE A 68 -13.19 -4.36 -5.60
N GLU A 69 -13.57 -5.61 -5.76
CA GLU A 69 -13.21 -6.64 -4.80
C GLU A 69 -11.72 -6.82 -4.70
N LYS A 70 -11.05 -6.91 -5.84
CA LYS A 70 -9.61 -7.08 -5.82
C LYS A 70 -8.90 -5.83 -5.33
N ASN A 71 -9.42 -4.66 -5.68
CA ASN A 71 -8.85 -3.41 -5.19
C ASN A 71 -8.86 -3.39 -3.67
N GLU A 72 -9.95 -3.87 -3.07
CA GLU A 72 -10.03 -3.90 -1.61
C GLU A 72 -9.05 -4.90 -1.00
N ILE A 73 -8.85 -6.02 -1.66
CA ILE A 73 -7.87 -6.98 -1.19
C ILE A 73 -6.48 -6.39 -1.22
N VAL A 74 -6.13 -5.70 -2.31
CA VAL A 74 -4.83 -5.07 -2.41
C VAL A 74 -4.69 -3.95 -1.39
N LYS A 75 -5.75 -3.17 -1.21
CA LYS A 75 -5.74 -2.11 -0.22
C LYS A 75 -5.42 -2.66 1.16
N ASN A 76 -6.08 -3.75 1.54
CA ASN A 76 -5.84 -4.36 2.84
C ASN A 76 -4.42 -4.89 2.95
N ALA A 77 -3.90 -5.45 1.87
CA ALA A 77 -2.52 -5.94 1.88
C ALA A 77 -1.54 -4.80 2.06
N ILE A 78 -1.79 -3.67 1.40
CA ILE A 78 -0.93 -2.51 1.55
C ILE A 78 -0.98 -1.97 2.97
N GLN A 79 -2.17 -1.92 3.54
CA GLN A 79 -2.30 -1.48 4.94
C GLN A 79 -1.52 -2.38 5.88
N PHE A 80 -1.58 -3.68 5.63
CA PHE A 80 -0.84 -4.62 6.43
C PHE A 80 0.66 -4.38 6.32
N LEU A 81 1.16 -4.16 5.10
CA LEU A 81 2.56 -3.89 4.90
C LEU A 81 3.00 -2.59 5.55
N VAL A 82 2.15 -1.56 5.47
CA VAL A 82 2.45 -0.29 6.10
C VAL A 82 2.55 -0.46 7.61
N ASN A 83 1.61 -1.22 8.18
CA ASN A 83 1.65 -1.50 9.60
C ASN A 83 2.93 -2.19 9.99
N GLN A 84 3.34 -3.18 9.22
CA GLN A 84 4.57 -3.88 9.51
C GLN A 84 5.77 -2.98 9.38
N PHE A 85 5.80 -2.16 8.35
CA PHE A 85 6.91 -1.26 8.14
C PHE A 85 7.03 -0.25 9.28
N LEU A 86 5.91 0.30 9.72
CA LEU A 86 5.91 1.28 10.79
C LEU A 86 6.31 0.67 12.12
N ASN A 87 5.90 -0.56 12.34
CA ASN A 87 6.21 -1.22 13.61
C ASN A 87 7.61 -1.78 13.67
N ASN A 88 8.11 -2.25 12.55
CA ASN A 88 9.40 -2.94 12.53
C ASN A 88 10.50 -2.16 11.85
N GLY A 89 10.17 -1.03 11.29
CA GLY A 89 11.14 -0.23 10.59
C GLY A 89 11.43 -0.71 9.19
N SER A 90 10.85 -1.86 8.80
CA SER A 90 11.02 -2.34 7.45
C SER A 90 10.08 -3.48 7.22
N ILE A 91 9.90 -3.87 5.98
CA ILE A 91 9.09 -5.02 5.69
C ILE A 91 9.92 -6.16 5.24
N GLU A 92 11.17 -6.21 5.62
CA GLU A 92 11.96 -7.26 5.25
C GLU A 92 11.60 -8.50 5.88
N ASN A 93 11.57 -9.56 5.20
CA ASN A 93 11.24 -10.79 5.78
C ASN A 93 12.42 -11.55 6.06
N LYS A 94 12.58 -12.02 7.12
CA LYS A 94 13.74 -12.72 7.38
C LYS A 94 13.59 -14.11 7.35
#